data_5702627745d99f8c6bfbbfc5fdae86ad
#
_entry.id   5702627745d99f8c6bfbbfc5fdae86ad
#
_cell.length_a   1.000
_cell.length_b   1.000
_cell.length_c   1.000
_cell.angle_alpha   90.00
_cell.angle_beta   90.00
_cell.angle_gamma   90.00
#
_symmetry.space_group_name_H-M   'P 1'
#
loop_
_entity.id
_entity.type
_entity.pdbx_description
1 polymer ?
#
loop_
_entity_poly.entity_id
_entity_poly.type
_entity_poly.pdbx_seq_one_letter_code
_entity_poly.pdbx_strand_id
1 'polypeptide(L)' 'MMLTITTINNKTYYAFYSTRYEYIVLNDLNNKKFIKVIDSNGHKNFLQTSVIENVEVDASKDALEKFEKRAEVSN' A
#
# COMPACT_ATOMS: atom_id res chain seq x y z
N MET A 1 2.06 -5.42 -7.99
CA MET A 1 3.00 -4.39 -7.51
C MET A 1 2.76 -4.06 -6.05
N MET A 2 3.81 -3.76 -5.33
CA MET A 2 3.72 -3.32 -3.94
C MET A 2 3.78 -1.80 -3.89
N LEU A 3 2.91 -1.21 -3.08
CA LEU A 3 2.91 0.23 -2.83
C LEU A 3 3.48 0.51 -1.45
N THR A 4 4.38 1.48 -1.37
CA THR A 4 4.81 2.05 -0.10
C THR A 4 4.16 3.43 -0.01
N ILE A 5 3.28 3.58 0.96
CA ILE A 5 2.41 4.75 1.10
C ILE A 5 2.86 5.55 2.30
N THR A 6 3.12 6.84 2.08
CA THR A 6 3.47 7.77 3.16
C THR A 6 2.33 8.77 3.32
N THR A 7 1.90 8.97 4.56
CA THR A 7 0.82 9.92 4.88
C THR A 7 1.39 11.29 5.25
N ILE A 8 0.49 12.26 5.30
CA ILE A 8 0.84 13.64 5.72
C ILE A 8 1.37 13.71 7.15
N ASN A 9 1.14 12.67 7.97
CA ASN A 9 1.66 12.55 9.34
C ASN A 9 2.94 11.71 9.41
N ASN A 10 3.59 11.45 8.28
CA ASN A 10 4.80 10.63 8.18
C ASN A 10 4.64 9.19 8.63
N LYS A 11 3.43 8.64 8.54
CA LYS A 11 3.19 7.22 8.77
C LYS A 11 3.36 6.46 7.46
N THR A 12 3.89 5.25 7.54
CA THR A 12 4.13 4.40 6.39
C THR A 12 3.20 3.18 6.40
N TYR A 13 2.59 2.91 5.26
CA TYR A 13 1.72 1.77 5.05
C TYR A 13 2.10 1.07 3.75
N TYR A 14 1.65 -0.17 3.61
CA TYR A 14 1.94 -0.98 2.42
C TYR A 14 0.65 -1.57 1.87
N ALA A 15 0.56 -1.65 0.55
CA ALA A 15 -0.55 -2.29 -0.14
C ALA A 15 0.00 -3.13 -1.28
N PHE A 16 -0.75 -4.16 -1.68
CA PHE A 16 -0.37 -4.97 -2.84
C PHE A 16 -1.51 -5.00 -3.84
N TYR A 17 -1.16 -4.75 -5.10
CA TYR A 17 -2.06 -4.88 -6.24
C TYR A 17 -1.51 -5.96 -7.18
N SER A 18 -2.34 -6.94 -7.50
CA SER A 18 -1.94 -8.03 -8.42
C SER A 18 -1.85 -7.59 -9.87
N THR A 19 -2.35 -6.41 -10.18
CA THR A 19 -2.24 -5.83 -11.52
C THR A 19 -0.85 -5.27 -11.80
N ARG A 20 -0.47 -5.22 -13.07
CA ARG A 20 0.73 -4.52 -13.55
C ARG A 20 0.40 -3.13 -14.12
N TYR A 21 -0.88 -2.74 -14.09
CA TYR A 21 -1.34 -1.47 -14.67
C TYR A 21 -1.48 -0.41 -13.59
N GLU A 22 -0.59 0.57 -13.62
CA GLU A 22 -0.57 1.65 -12.63
C GLU A 22 -1.85 2.49 -12.63
N TYR A 23 -2.51 2.62 -13.79
CA TYR A 23 -3.74 3.41 -13.85
C TYR A 23 -4.85 2.86 -12.97
N ILE A 24 -4.87 1.53 -12.72
CA ILE A 24 -5.84 0.91 -11.82
C ILE A 24 -5.61 1.40 -10.39
N VAL A 25 -4.35 1.46 -9.98
CA VAL A 25 -3.98 1.97 -8.66
C VAL A 25 -4.37 3.45 -8.53
N LEU A 26 -4.02 4.26 -9.52
CA LEU A 26 -4.36 5.68 -9.52
C LEU A 26 -5.86 5.90 -9.47
N ASN A 27 -6.61 5.09 -10.20
CA ASN A 27 -8.07 5.17 -10.19
C ASN A 27 -8.63 4.89 -8.79
N ASP A 28 -8.12 3.87 -8.09
CA ASP A 28 -8.52 3.57 -6.73
C ASP A 28 -8.19 4.73 -5.78
N LEU A 29 -6.98 5.26 -5.87
CA LEU A 29 -6.55 6.37 -5.00
C LEU A 29 -7.38 7.64 -5.22
N ASN A 30 -7.85 7.86 -6.45
CA ASN A 30 -8.64 9.04 -6.78
C ASN A 30 -10.13 8.89 -6.47
N ASN A 31 -10.66 7.66 -6.49
CA ASN A 31 -12.11 7.44 -6.43
C ASN A 31 -12.57 6.73 -5.16
N LYS A 32 -11.71 6.01 -4.47
CA LYS A 32 -12.07 5.33 -3.22
C LYS A 32 -11.76 6.23 -2.03
N LYS A 33 -12.67 6.25 -1.09
CA LYS A 33 -12.48 7.00 0.17
C LYS A 33 -11.45 6.31 1.08
N PHE A 34 -11.46 4.96 1.07
CA PHE A 34 -10.55 4.15 1.86
C PHE A 34 -9.94 3.06 1.00
N ILE A 35 -8.70 2.71 1.28
CA ILE A 35 -8.03 1.55 0.69
C ILE A 35 -7.52 0.64 1.81
N LYS A 36 -7.47 -0.66 1.51
CA LYS A 36 -6.95 -1.65 2.45
C LYS A 36 -5.44 -1.67 2.39
N VAL A 37 -4.80 -1.53 3.55
CA VAL A 37 -3.34 -1.49 3.67
C VAL A 37 -2.90 -2.30 4.88
N ILE A 38 -1.59 -2.49 5.02
CA ILE A 38 -0.98 -2.98 6.26
C ILE A 38 -0.06 -1.90 6.80
N ASP A 39 0.07 -1.85 8.12
CA ASP A 39 1.02 -0.94 8.77
C ASP A 39 2.41 -1.59 8.87
N SER A 40 3.36 -0.90 9.49
CA SER A 40 4.73 -1.37 9.62
C SER A 40 4.86 -2.63 10.50
N ASN A 41 3.83 -2.96 11.27
CA ASN A 41 3.77 -4.16 12.10
C ASN A 41 3.00 -5.31 11.43
N GLY A 42 2.55 -5.10 10.19
CA GLY A 42 1.80 -6.11 9.45
C GLY A 42 0.31 -6.16 9.77
N HIS A 43 -0.22 -5.23 10.55
CA HIS A 43 -1.63 -5.18 10.89
C HIS A 43 -2.44 -4.54 9.75
N LYS A 44 -3.60 -5.13 9.48
CA LYS A 44 -4.52 -4.62 8.45
C LYS A 44 -5.19 -3.33 8.91
N ASN A 45 -5.26 -2.37 7.99
CA ASN A 45 -5.92 -1.09 8.21
C ASN A 45 -6.69 -0.68 6.98
N PHE A 46 -7.74 0.12 7.17
CA PHE A 46 -8.38 0.86 6.10
C PHE A 46 -7.89 2.30 6.19
N LEU A 47 -7.09 2.69 5.20
CA LEU A 47 -6.48 4.02 5.18
C LEU A 47 -7.33 4.96 4.35
N GLN A 48 -7.64 6.13 4.91
CA GLN A 48 -8.34 7.18 4.20
C GLN A 48 -7.42 7.77 3.14
N THR A 49 -7.88 7.76 1.89
CA THR A 49 -7.03 8.20 0.76
C THR A 49 -6.65 9.67 0.82
N SER A 50 -7.49 10.49 1.46
CA SER A 50 -7.22 11.94 1.57
C SER A 50 -5.98 12.29 2.40
N VAL A 51 -5.45 11.36 3.20
CA VAL A 51 -4.24 11.61 4.01
C VAL A 51 -2.97 11.11 3.35
N ILE A 52 -3.07 10.55 2.16
CA ILE A 52 -1.91 10.05 1.42
C ILE A 52 -1.15 11.21 0.80
N GLU A 53 0.14 11.29 1.09
CA GLU A 53 1.02 12.30 0.52
C GLU A 53 1.83 11.76 -0.64
N ASN A 54 2.35 10.54 -0.51
CA ASN A 54 3.23 9.94 -1.50
C ASN A 54 3.01 8.44 -1.61
N VAL A 55 3.14 7.92 -2.82
CA VAL A 55 3.07 6.48 -3.08
C VAL A 55 4.25 6.10 -3.95
N GLU A 56 5.09 5.19 -3.45
CA GLU A 56 6.15 4.58 -4.23
C GLU A 56 5.66 3.23 -4.76
N VAL A 57 5.96 2.95 -6.01
CA VAL A 57 5.52 1.72 -6.68
C VAL A 57 6.71 0.81 -6.89
N ASP A 58 6.60 -0.43 -6.40
CA ASP A 58 7.56 -1.49 -6.67
C ASP A 58 6.87 -2.54 -7.56
N ALA A 59 7.25 -2.55 -8.83
CA ALA A 59 6.72 -3.47 -9.84
C ALA A 59 7.68 -4.65 -10.11
N SER A 60 8.63 -4.90 -9.23
CA SER A 60 9.58 -5.99 -9.39
C SER A 60 8.90 -7.36 -9.29
N LYS A 61 9.58 -8.39 -9.80
CA LYS A 61 9.05 -9.76 -9.78
C LYS A 61 8.84 -10.30 -8.37
N ASP A 62 9.61 -9.80 -7.41
CA ASP A 62 9.53 -10.22 -6.01
C ASP A 62 8.69 -9.29 -5.13
N ALA A 63 7.92 -8.38 -5.74
CA ALA A 63 7.09 -7.44 -5.01
C ALA A 63 6.09 -8.13 -4.08
N LEU A 64 5.44 -9.21 -4.53
CA LEU A 64 4.52 -9.97 -3.70
C LEU A 64 5.23 -10.56 -2.49
N GLU A 65 6.40 -11.16 -2.70
CA GLU A 65 7.18 -11.73 -1.61
C GLU A 65 7.59 -10.68 -0.59
N LYS A 66 8.00 -9.50 -1.06
CA LYS A 66 8.32 -8.37 -0.18
C LYS A 66 7.12 -7.94 0.63
N PHE A 67 5.94 -7.88 0.00
CA PHE A 67 4.71 -7.51 0.68
C PHE A 67 4.33 -8.56 1.73
N GLU A 68 4.40 -9.85 1.38
CA GLU A 68 4.07 -10.94 2.31
C GLU A 68 4.96 -10.93 3.54
N LYS A 69 6.24 -10.63 3.38
CA LYS A 69 7.16 -10.50 4.52
C LYS A 69 6.74 -9.37 5.45
N ARG A 70 6.29 -8.24 4.91
CA ARG A 70 5.81 -7.13 5.74
C ARG A 70 4.46 -7.43 6.38
N ALA A 71 3.65 -8.28 5.75
CA ALA A 71 2.36 -8.68 6.28
C ALA A 71 2.47 -9.70 7.42
N GLU A 72 3.63 -10.30 7.64
CA GLU A 72 3.86 -11.19 8.77
C GLU A 72 3.80 -10.39 10.06
N VAL A 73 2.82 -10.75 10.91
CA VAL A 73 2.70 -10.12 12.22
C VAL A 73 3.78 -10.66 13.14
N SER A 74 4.58 -9.77 13.69
CA SER A 74 5.60 -10.12 14.65
C SER A 74 4.95 -10.47 15.99
N ASN A 75 5.17 -11.68 16.45
CA ASN A 75 4.66 -12.14 17.74
C ASN A 75 5.72 -11.94 18.84
#